data_34ba77b4f94aba3d17d6e0534ad20c71
#
_entry.id   34ba77b4f94aba3d17d6e0534ad20c71
#
_cell.length_a   1.000
_cell.length_b   1.000
_cell.length_c   1.000
_cell.angle_alpha   90.00
_cell.angle_beta   90.00
_cell.angle_gamma   90.00
#
_symmetry.space_group_name_H-M   'P 1'
#
loop_
_entity.id
_entity.type
_entity.pdbx_description
1 polymer ?
#
loop_
_entity_poly.entity_id
_entity_poly.type
_entity_poly.pdbx_seq_one_letter_code
_entity_poly.pdbx_strand_id
1 'polypeptide(L)'
;MHRSLAIFAGLILTGIGLSLSPSATPRAAETPSEIKGAFRLPEKNGWTFVHLQGTPHEIGFQNGYLLAPEIADTLKVVQLEATHDSKKEWAFFRDAAQNMMWPHIEQEYRDELQGISDGATAHGVKIDLWDVVALNAAEEWSYYVKYYDKQHRIQTASLGVPEHCSAFVATGSYTKDGKAVIAHNNWTGYLDGERWTIIYDITPARGKRMLMDGLPGVIHSADDFVTNSAGITITEATIGHFSGYDPAAIPEFVRARKAAQYSASIDDFARIMKDGNNGGYANTWLIADINRNEIGRLELGLTNVTLEKKTDGYFVGSNFPINESLIKEELTSIPRI
;
A
#
# COMPACT_ATOMS: atom_id res chain seq x y z
N MET A 1 55.95 -17.87 86.91
CA MET A 1 55.31 -16.57 87.08
C MET A 1 55.15 -15.90 85.71
N HIS A 2 54.06 -16.08 85.00
CA HIS A 2 53.65 -15.23 83.87
C HIS A 2 52.16 -15.34 83.75
N ARG A 3 51.46 -14.21 83.99
CA ARG A 3 50.05 -14.04 83.84
C ARG A 3 49.72 -13.70 82.41
N SER A 4 48.89 -14.52 81.78
CA SER A 4 48.32 -14.21 80.46
C SER A 4 47.01 -13.45 80.62
N LEU A 5 46.93 -12.32 79.93
CA LEU A 5 45.71 -11.47 79.88
C LEU A 5 44.89 -11.90 78.64
N ALA A 6 43.70 -12.33 78.82
CA ALA A 6 42.76 -12.65 77.75
C ALA A 6 41.94 -11.41 77.44
N ILE A 7 42.01 -10.94 76.15
CA ILE A 7 41.19 -9.87 75.64
C ILE A 7 39.99 -10.47 74.86
N PHE A 8 38.78 -10.24 75.39
CA PHE A 8 37.53 -10.57 74.68
C PHE A 8 37.22 -9.47 73.64
N ALA A 9 37.27 -9.81 72.42
CA ALA A 9 36.75 -8.97 71.34
C ALA A 9 35.27 -9.35 71.01
N GLY A 10 34.35 -8.47 71.36
CA GLY A 10 32.95 -8.64 70.96
C GLY A 10 32.71 -8.27 69.49
N LEU A 11 32.25 -9.23 68.70
CA LEU A 11 31.75 -9.02 67.36
C LEU A 11 30.30 -8.49 67.44
N ILE A 12 30.09 -7.26 67.03
CA ILE A 12 28.75 -6.69 66.75
C ILE A 12 28.38 -7.06 65.33
N LEU A 13 27.49 -8.03 65.13
CA LEU A 13 26.84 -8.32 63.85
C LEU A 13 25.74 -7.27 63.60
N THR A 14 25.99 -6.28 62.73
CA THR A 14 24.95 -5.45 62.15
C THR A 14 24.28 -6.22 61.02
N GLY A 15 23.10 -6.74 61.25
CA GLY A 15 22.27 -7.35 60.22
C GLY A 15 21.76 -6.29 59.24
N ILE A 16 22.32 -6.30 58.02
CA ILE A 16 21.73 -5.55 56.88
C ILE A 16 20.55 -6.37 56.39
N GLY A 17 19.34 -5.94 56.75
CA GLY A 17 18.11 -6.49 56.17
C GLY A 17 17.99 -6.07 54.69
N LEU A 18 18.32 -6.97 53.74
CA LEU A 18 17.93 -6.81 52.35
C LEU A 18 16.41 -7.02 52.27
N SER A 19 15.68 -5.93 52.17
CA SER A 19 14.28 -5.97 51.75
C SER A 19 14.23 -6.30 50.27
N LEU A 20 13.97 -7.54 49.92
CA LEU A 20 13.60 -7.95 48.55
C LEU A 20 12.23 -7.33 48.25
N SER A 21 12.22 -6.20 47.56
CA SER A 21 11.01 -5.70 46.89
C SER A 21 10.50 -6.77 45.92
N PRO A 22 9.22 -7.14 45.96
CA PRO A 22 8.69 -8.08 44.98
C PRO A 22 8.91 -7.51 43.60
N SER A 23 9.65 -8.24 42.75
CA SER A 23 9.82 -7.93 41.34
C SER A 23 8.41 -7.89 40.75
N ALA A 24 7.97 -6.70 40.33
CA ALA A 24 6.70 -6.56 39.63
C ALA A 24 6.80 -7.40 38.35
N THR A 25 6.03 -8.46 38.30
CA THR A 25 5.84 -9.24 37.06
C THR A 25 5.39 -8.26 36.00
N PRO A 26 6.03 -8.20 34.81
CA PRO A 26 5.56 -7.34 33.74
C PRO A 26 4.08 -7.71 33.48
N ARG A 27 3.18 -6.77 33.72
CA ARG A 27 1.79 -6.93 33.32
C ARG A 27 1.80 -7.07 31.80
N ALA A 28 1.29 -8.19 31.28
CA ALA A 28 1.11 -8.36 29.84
C ALA A 28 0.36 -7.12 29.34
N ALA A 29 0.89 -6.45 28.33
CA ALA A 29 0.23 -5.30 27.75
C ALA A 29 -1.18 -5.72 27.31
N GLU A 30 -2.20 -5.02 27.79
CA GLU A 30 -3.57 -5.30 27.38
C GLU A 30 -3.67 -5.06 25.87
N THR A 31 -4.24 -6.03 25.13
CA THR A 31 -4.50 -5.88 23.70
C THR A 31 -5.43 -4.68 23.49
N PRO A 32 -5.07 -3.72 22.61
CA PRO A 32 -5.92 -2.56 22.36
C PRO A 32 -7.32 -2.96 21.92
N SER A 33 -8.33 -2.18 22.32
CA SER A 33 -9.74 -2.45 22.01
C SER A 33 -10.02 -2.44 20.50
N GLU A 34 -9.25 -1.66 19.74
CA GLU A 34 -9.31 -1.50 18.30
C GLU A 34 -8.98 -2.79 17.53
N ILE A 35 -8.24 -3.72 18.15
CA ILE A 35 -7.92 -5.03 17.53
C ILE A 35 -9.12 -5.98 17.56
N LYS A 36 -10.20 -5.64 18.26
CA LYS A 36 -11.36 -6.51 18.36
C LYS A 36 -11.93 -6.90 17.00
N GLY A 37 -11.97 -8.20 16.73
CA GLY A 37 -12.47 -8.78 15.49
C GLY A 37 -11.44 -8.86 14.38
N ALA A 38 -10.31 -8.15 14.48
CA ALA A 38 -9.20 -8.30 13.56
C ALA A 38 -8.27 -9.44 14.00
N PHE A 39 -7.61 -10.06 13.02
CA PHE A 39 -6.63 -11.11 13.30
C PHE A 39 -5.61 -11.25 12.17
N ARG A 40 -4.46 -11.82 12.53
CA ARG A 40 -3.42 -12.27 11.62
C ARG A 40 -3.27 -13.78 11.75
N LEU A 41 -3.22 -14.49 10.63
CA LEU A 41 -2.86 -15.89 10.62
C LEU A 41 -1.33 -16.05 10.62
N PRO A 42 -0.81 -17.18 11.14
CA PRO A 42 0.59 -17.53 10.96
C PRO A 42 0.96 -17.56 9.47
N GLU A 43 2.15 -17.07 9.15
CA GLU A 43 2.68 -17.14 7.79
C GLU A 43 2.62 -18.57 7.24
N LYS A 44 2.21 -18.71 6.00
CA LYS A 44 2.18 -19.97 5.28
C LYS A 44 2.74 -19.79 3.87
N ASN A 45 3.81 -20.50 3.55
CA ASN A 45 4.47 -20.45 2.24
C ASN A 45 4.85 -19.02 1.78
N GLY A 46 5.33 -18.20 2.70
CA GLY A 46 5.69 -16.82 2.44
C GLY A 46 4.52 -15.82 2.50
N TRP A 47 3.27 -16.26 2.64
CA TRP A 47 2.10 -15.38 2.69
C TRP A 47 1.57 -15.20 4.11
N THR A 48 1.25 -13.97 4.45
CA THR A 48 0.58 -13.58 5.70
C THR A 48 -0.84 -13.11 5.39
N PHE A 49 -1.84 -13.78 5.98
CA PHE A 49 -3.24 -13.36 5.86
C PHE A 49 -3.63 -12.49 7.06
N VAL A 50 -4.25 -11.35 6.80
CA VAL A 50 -4.83 -10.48 7.83
C VAL A 50 -6.29 -10.19 7.55
N HIS A 51 -7.12 -10.25 8.58
CA HIS A 51 -8.51 -9.78 8.55
C HIS A 51 -8.60 -8.47 9.31
N LEU A 52 -9.15 -7.45 8.64
CA LEU A 52 -9.34 -6.09 9.17
C LEU A 52 -10.81 -5.71 9.04
N GLN A 53 -11.37 -5.02 10.06
CA GLN A 53 -12.76 -4.61 9.99
C GLN A 53 -13.06 -3.37 10.84
N GLY A 54 -14.10 -2.63 10.48
CA GLY A 54 -14.60 -1.52 11.27
C GLY A 54 -14.61 -0.18 10.53
N THR A 55 -14.48 0.89 11.30
CA THR A 55 -14.31 2.25 10.79
C THR A 55 -12.95 2.41 10.10
N PRO A 56 -12.75 3.45 9.28
CA PRO A 56 -11.46 3.68 8.64
C PRO A 56 -10.29 3.69 9.61
N HIS A 57 -10.40 4.42 10.72
CA HIS A 57 -9.33 4.46 11.73
C HIS A 57 -9.08 3.08 12.38
N GLU A 58 -10.14 2.31 12.68
CA GLU A 58 -9.97 0.96 13.23
C GLU A 58 -9.25 0.03 12.25
N ILE A 59 -9.63 0.06 10.97
CA ILE A 59 -8.96 -0.73 9.91
C ILE A 59 -7.49 -0.35 9.82
N GLY A 60 -7.19 0.95 9.78
CA GLY A 60 -5.81 1.44 9.79
C GLY A 60 -5.04 1.02 11.03
N PHE A 61 -5.63 1.18 12.23
CA PHE A 61 -5.00 0.78 13.48
C PHE A 61 -4.67 -0.72 13.51
N GLN A 62 -5.60 -1.55 13.04
CA GLN A 62 -5.43 -3.00 12.95
C GLN A 62 -4.30 -3.36 11.98
N ASN A 63 -4.24 -2.72 10.80
CA ASN A 63 -3.14 -2.88 9.85
C ASN A 63 -1.80 -2.52 10.50
N GLY A 64 -1.72 -1.30 11.06
CA GLY A 64 -0.52 -0.80 11.72
C GLY A 64 -0.05 -1.68 12.88
N TYR A 65 -0.97 -2.16 13.72
CA TYR A 65 -0.65 -2.98 14.89
C TYR A 65 -0.26 -4.41 14.53
N LEU A 66 -1.02 -5.05 13.64
CA LEU A 66 -0.81 -6.47 13.29
C LEU A 66 0.41 -6.68 12.39
N LEU A 67 0.83 -5.66 11.64
CA LEU A 67 1.93 -5.72 10.69
C LEU A 67 3.09 -4.76 11.04
N ALA A 68 3.15 -4.25 12.26
CA ALA A 68 4.13 -3.24 12.66
C ALA A 68 5.59 -3.57 12.32
N PRO A 69 6.12 -4.78 12.56
CA PRO A 69 7.49 -5.14 12.19
C PRO A 69 7.70 -5.11 10.68
N GLU A 70 6.75 -5.63 9.91
CA GLU A 70 6.79 -5.68 8.45
C GLU A 70 6.70 -4.27 7.84
N ILE A 71 5.85 -3.40 8.40
CA ILE A 71 5.76 -1.99 8.01
C ILE A 71 7.09 -1.27 8.22
N ALA A 72 7.75 -1.50 9.36
CA ALA A 72 9.04 -0.89 9.65
C ALA A 72 10.13 -1.36 8.67
N ASP A 73 10.07 -2.58 8.19
CA ASP A 73 11.00 -3.13 7.20
C ASP A 73 10.68 -2.61 5.79
N THR A 74 9.42 -2.63 5.38
CA THR A 74 8.96 -2.07 4.10
C THR A 74 9.32 -0.60 3.97
N LEU A 75 9.08 0.20 5.01
CA LEU A 75 9.43 1.62 5.01
C LEU A 75 10.91 1.86 4.77
N LYS A 76 11.82 1.05 5.34
CA LYS A 76 13.26 1.17 5.08
C LYS A 76 13.61 0.92 3.62
N VAL A 77 12.94 -0.04 2.98
CA VAL A 77 13.17 -0.36 1.56
C VAL A 77 12.65 0.75 0.68
N VAL A 78 11.42 1.19 0.87
CA VAL A 78 10.84 2.30 0.10
C VAL A 78 11.67 3.58 0.27
N GLN A 79 12.18 3.87 1.48
CA GLN A 79 13.11 4.99 1.70
C GLN A 79 14.41 4.82 0.90
N LEU A 80 14.99 3.62 0.93
CA LEU A 80 16.21 3.33 0.19
C LEU A 80 16.03 3.53 -1.31
N GLU A 81 14.99 2.94 -1.89
CA GLU A 81 14.71 2.99 -3.32
C GLU A 81 14.37 4.42 -3.77
N ALA A 82 13.43 5.08 -3.09
CA ALA A 82 13.04 6.45 -3.42
C ALA A 82 14.23 7.42 -3.35
N THR A 83 15.10 7.31 -2.33
CA THR A 83 16.27 8.18 -2.20
C THR A 83 17.39 7.81 -3.15
N HIS A 84 17.62 6.50 -3.38
CA HIS A 84 18.63 6.03 -4.32
C HIS A 84 18.30 6.44 -5.75
N ASP A 85 17.07 6.24 -6.18
CA ASP A 85 16.67 6.46 -7.57
C ASP A 85 16.52 7.95 -7.90
N SER A 86 15.83 8.69 -7.04
CA SER A 86 15.56 10.11 -7.27
C SER A 86 16.71 11.05 -6.90
N LYS A 87 17.68 10.60 -6.08
CA LYS A 87 18.71 11.43 -5.43
C LYS A 87 18.11 12.54 -4.54
N LYS A 88 16.87 12.34 -4.07
CA LYS A 88 16.21 13.22 -3.09
C LYS A 88 16.28 12.56 -1.72
N GLU A 89 16.40 13.38 -0.67
CA GLU A 89 16.31 12.88 0.71
C GLU A 89 14.88 12.47 1.07
N TRP A 90 14.70 11.52 1.98
CA TRP A 90 13.37 11.08 2.41
C TRP A 90 12.46 12.23 2.90
N ALA A 91 13.04 13.26 3.49
CA ALA A 91 12.33 14.47 3.90
C ALA A 91 11.58 15.15 2.74
N PHE A 92 12.09 15.05 1.49
CA PHE A 92 11.42 15.57 0.31
C PHE A 92 10.07 14.86 0.06
N PHE A 93 10.03 13.55 0.18
CA PHE A 93 8.82 12.75 0.00
C PHE A 93 7.81 12.98 1.12
N ARG A 94 8.28 13.10 2.36
CA ARG A 94 7.44 13.45 3.51
C ARG A 94 6.83 14.85 3.39
N ASP A 95 7.59 15.83 2.91
CA ASP A 95 7.09 17.17 2.63
C ASP A 95 6.02 17.15 1.54
N ALA A 96 6.24 16.42 0.46
CA ALA A 96 5.25 16.24 -0.61
C ALA A 96 3.99 15.51 -0.09
N ALA A 97 4.14 14.47 0.72
CA ALA A 97 3.03 13.78 1.36
C ALA A 97 2.18 14.74 2.21
N GLN A 98 2.83 15.59 3.02
CA GLN A 98 2.15 16.52 3.92
C GLN A 98 1.51 17.70 3.18
N ASN A 99 2.25 18.35 2.30
CA ASN A 99 1.88 19.67 1.78
C ASN A 99 1.23 19.61 0.40
N MET A 100 1.49 18.54 -0.37
CA MET A 100 0.94 18.38 -1.72
C MET A 100 -0.18 17.33 -1.76
N MET A 101 0.04 16.12 -1.23
CA MET A 101 -0.97 15.04 -1.34
C MET A 101 -2.09 15.14 -0.29
N TRP A 102 -1.72 15.37 0.98
CA TRP A 102 -2.68 15.36 2.09
C TRP A 102 -3.90 16.26 1.91
N PRO A 103 -3.80 17.50 1.37
CA PRO A 103 -4.97 18.34 1.13
C PRO A 103 -6.03 17.71 0.22
N HIS A 104 -5.64 16.77 -0.65
CA HIS A 104 -6.50 16.12 -1.64
C HIS A 104 -6.98 14.73 -1.22
N ILE A 105 -6.60 14.23 -0.03
CA ILE A 105 -7.06 12.97 0.52
C ILE A 105 -8.39 13.19 1.26
N GLU A 106 -9.40 12.38 0.98
CA GLU A 106 -10.69 12.42 1.67
C GLU A 106 -10.54 11.98 3.14
N GLN A 107 -11.40 12.53 4.03
CA GLN A 107 -11.30 12.29 5.47
C GLN A 107 -11.33 10.80 5.84
N GLU A 108 -12.12 10.00 5.14
CA GLU A 108 -12.18 8.54 5.34
C GLU A 108 -10.79 7.88 5.24
N TYR A 109 -10.03 8.24 4.22
CA TYR A 109 -8.69 7.67 4.01
C TYR A 109 -7.61 8.36 4.87
N ARG A 110 -7.82 9.63 5.25
CA ARG A 110 -6.98 10.27 6.27
C ARG A 110 -7.08 9.54 7.61
N ASP A 111 -8.28 9.15 8.00
CA ASP A 111 -8.52 8.42 9.24
C ASP A 111 -7.87 7.02 9.18
N GLU A 112 -7.95 6.33 8.02
CA GLU A 112 -7.29 5.03 7.84
C GLU A 112 -5.76 5.14 7.91
N LEU A 113 -5.16 6.11 7.22
CA LEU A 113 -3.72 6.37 7.26
C LEU A 113 -3.21 6.76 8.65
N GLN A 114 -3.98 7.60 9.38
CA GLN A 114 -3.67 7.92 10.77
C GLN A 114 -3.74 6.68 11.65
N GLY A 115 -4.75 5.84 11.45
CA GLY A 115 -4.88 4.58 12.16
C GLY A 115 -3.65 3.68 12.00
N ILE A 116 -3.09 3.57 10.78
CA ILE A 116 -1.86 2.78 10.55
C ILE A 116 -0.70 3.31 11.39
N SER A 117 -0.49 4.63 11.41
CA SER A 117 0.55 5.26 12.25
C SER A 117 0.33 4.98 13.75
N ASP A 118 -0.90 5.14 14.22
CA ASP A 118 -1.27 4.94 15.62
C ASP A 118 -1.10 3.47 16.03
N GLY A 119 -1.54 2.53 15.19
CA GLY A 119 -1.42 1.09 15.45
C GLY A 119 0.04 0.61 15.50
N ALA A 120 0.87 1.03 14.53
CA ALA A 120 2.29 0.72 14.51
C ALA A 120 3.02 1.30 15.74
N THR A 121 2.67 2.54 16.11
CA THR A 121 3.21 3.19 17.33
C THR A 121 2.78 2.46 18.59
N ALA A 122 1.51 2.03 18.70
CA ALA A 122 1.02 1.25 19.83
C ALA A 122 1.71 -0.11 19.97
N HIS A 123 2.16 -0.71 18.85
CA HIS A 123 2.99 -1.92 18.85
C HIS A 123 4.46 -1.64 19.18
N GLY A 124 4.90 -0.38 19.21
CA GLY A 124 6.27 0.01 19.57
C GLY A 124 7.18 0.37 18.37
N VAL A 125 6.63 0.47 17.17
CA VAL A 125 7.36 0.92 15.97
C VAL A 125 7.28 2.44 15.86
N LYS A 126 8.43 3.09 15.66
CA LYS A 126 8.51 4.56 15.52
C LYS A 126 8.33 4.96 14.06
N ILE A 127 7.10 5.17 13.67
CA ILE A 127 6.72 5.78 12.39
C ILE A 127 5.69 6.87 12.67
N ASP A 128 5.57 7.86 11.80
CA ASP A 128 4.52 8.86 11.91
C ASP A 128 3.61 8.88 10.66
N LEU A 129 2.57 9.69 10.70
CA LEU A 129 1.60 9.82 9.62
C LEU A 129 2.26 10.11 8.27
N TRP A 130 3.30 10.95 8.25
CA TRP A 130 3.92 11.36 6.99
C TRP A 130 4.79 10.27 6.38
N ASP A 131 5.35 9.39 7.19
CA ASP A 131 5.98 8.16 6.71
C ASP A 131 4.94 7.22 6.09
N VAL A 132 3.77 7.08 6.72
CA VAL A 132 2.68 6.23 6.21
C VAL A 132 2.11 6.77 4.90
N VAL A 133 1.85 8.08 4.81
CA VAL A 133 1.36 8.69 3.54
C VAL A 133 2.40 8.55 2.44
N ALA A 134 3.68 8.79 2.74
CA ALA A 134 4.76 8.66 1.77
C ALA A 134 4.98 7.20 1.33
N LEU A 135 4.81 6.22 2.22
CA LEU A 135 4.81 4.80 1.90
C LEU A 135 3.68 4.43 0.93
N ASN A 136 2.47 4.91 1.19
CA ASN A 136 1.31 4.65 0.33
C ASN A 136 1.43 5.28 -1.07
N ALA A 137 2.23 6.33 -1.21
CA ALA A 137 2.47 6.99 -2.49
C ALA A 137 3.70 6.44 -3.25
N ALA A 138 4.25 5.28 -2.85
CA ALA A 138 5.51 4.76 -3.41
C ALA A 138 5.47 4.66 -4.94
N GLU A 139 4.38 4.15 -5.51
CA GLU A 139 4.20 3.99 -6.96
C GLU A 139 4.11 5.32 -7.72
N GLU A 140 3.75 6.41 -7.03
CA GLU A 140 3.59 7.73 -7.63
C GLU A 140 4.87 8.58 -7.62
N TRP A 141 5.88 8.23 -6.81
CA TRP A 141 7.05 9.10 -6.61
C TRP A 141 7.83 9.37 -7.88
N SER A 142 7.95 8.39 -8.77
CA SER A 142 8.66 8.57 -10.04
C SER A 142 8.02 9.63 -10.91
N TYR A 143 6.69 9.73 -10.92
CA TYR A 143 5.90 10.72 -11.67
C TYR A 143 6.02 12.11 -11.04
N TYR A 144 5.87 12.19 -9.72
CA TYR A 144 6.03 13.45 -8.99
C TYR A 144 7.44 14.02 -9.11
N VAL A 145 8.49 13.20 -8.96
CA VAL A 145 9.89 13.65 -9.10
C VAL A 145 10.14 14.19 -10.51
N LYS A 146 9.70 13.49 -11.57
CA LYS A 146 9.80 13.97 -12.96
C LYS A 146 9.10 15.32 -13.12
N TYR A 147 7.88 15.47 -12.58
CA TYR A 147 7.15 16.73 -12.58
C TYR A 147 7.92 17.83 -11.84
N TYR A 148 8.33 17.60 -10.61
CA TYR A 148 9.05 18.54 -9.76
C TYR A 148 10.34 19.03 -10.43
N ASP A 149 11.16 18.11 -10.91
CA ASP A 149 12.44 18.43 -11.56
C ASP A 149 12.23 19.27 -12.82
N LYS A 150 11.22 18.95 -13.62
CA LYS A 150 10.84 19.76 -14.80
C LYS A 150 10.46 21.19 -14.42
N GLN A 151 9.67 21.39 -13.35
CA GLN A 151 9.27 22.72 -12.89
C GLN A 151 10.46 23.54 -12.36
N HIS A 152 11.43 22.87 -11.73
CA HIS A 152 12.60 23.52 -11.14
C HIS A 152 13.84 23.50 -12.06
N ARG A 153 13.70 23.01 -13.33
CA ARG A 153 14.79 22.89 -14.30
C ARG A 153 15.99 22.08 -13.79
N ILE A 154 15.71 21.05 -12.98
CA ILE A 154 16.69 20.08 -12.49
C ILE A 154 16.83 19.00 -13.53
N GLN A 155 18.06 18.56 -13.80
CA GLN A 155 18.27 17.40 -14.65
C GLN A 155 17.89 16.14 -13.87
N THR A 156 16.77 15.51 -14.23
CA THR A 156 16.30 14.29 -13.59
C THR A 156 17.28 13.15 -13.85
N ALA A 157 17.67 12.42 -12.79
CA ALA A 157 18.29 11.13 -12.98
C ALA A 157 17.33 10.21 -13.74
N SER A 158 17.87 9.34 -14.62
CA SER A 158 17.03 8.37 -15.33
C SER A 158 16.39 7.43 -14.30
N LEU A 159 15.14 7.69 -13.95
CA LEU A 159 14.34 6.80 -13.14
C LEU A 159 13.88 5.66 -14.07
N GLY A 160 14.70 4.65 -14.20
CA GLY A 160 14.34 3.43 -14.92
C GLY A 160 13.44 2.60 -14.02
N VAL A 161 12.13 2.70 -14.21
CA VAL A 161 11.21 1.70 -13.67
C VAL A 161 11.28 0.50 -14.61
N PRO A 162 11.63 -0.71 -14.15
CA PRO A 162 11.48 -1.91 -14.94
C PRO A 162 9.97 -2.18 -15.09
N GLU A 163 9.43 -1.84 -16.25
CA GLU A 163 8.01 -2.01 -16.54
C GLU A 163 7.86 -3.28 -17.36
N HIS A 164 7.46 -4.39 -16.73
CA HIS A 164 7.34 -5.67 -17.40
C HIS A 164 6.12 -6.49 -16.98
N CYS A 165 5.06 -5.83 -16.49
CA CYS A 165 3.82 -6.51 -16.14
C CYS A 165 3.09 -7.03 -17.37
N SER A 166 2.32 -8.08 -17.18
CA SER A 166 1.39 -8.57 -18.19
C SER A 166 0.13 -9.11 -17.53
N ALA A 167 -1.01 -8.77 -18.08
CA ALA A 167 -2.31 -9.17 -17.57
C ALA A 167 -3.26 -9.57 -18.69
N PHE A 168 -4.26 -10.38 -18.38
CA PHE A 168 -5.37 -10.61 -19.29
C PHE A 168 -6.68 -10.77 -18.52
N VAL A 169 -7.79 -10.49 -19.21
CA VAL A 169 -9.14 -10.81 -18.78
C VAL A 169 -9.92 -11.38 -19.97
N ALA A 170 -10.66 -12.45 -19.76
CA ALA A 170 -11.44 -13.12 -20.80
C ALA A 170 -12.80 -13.58 -20.28
N THR A 171 -13.80 -13.67 -21.17
CA THR A 171 -15.16 -14.16 -20.84
C THR A 171 -15.84 -14.75 -22.08
N GLY A 172 -17.02 -15.34 -21.88
CA GLY A 172 -17.82 -15.91 -22.95
C GLY A 172 -17.16 -17.08 -23.64
N SER A 173 -17.15 -17.10 -24.98
CA SER A 173 -16.61 -18.18 -25.80
C SER A 173 -15.09 -18.38 -25.65
N TYR A 174 -14.39 -17.48 -24.99
CA TYR A 174 -12.94 -17.52 -24.73
C TYR A 174 -12.56 -18.22 -23.44
N THR A 175 -13.53 -18.68 -22.66
CA THR A 175 -13.31 -19.42 -21.41
C THR A 175 -14.09 -20.76 -21.41
N LYS A 176 -13.61 -21.74 -20.63
CA LYS A 176 -14.17 -23.12 -20.67
C LYS A 176 -15.65 -23.17 -20.29
N ASP A 177 -16.07 -22.37 -19.33
CA ASP A 177 -17.43 -22.35 -18.77
C ASP A 177 -18.18 -21.03 -19.05
N GLY A 178 -17.63 -20.18 -19.91
CA GLY A 178 -18.19 -18.88 -20.26
C GLY A 178 -18.03 -17.80 -19.19
N LYS A 179 -17.44 -18.12 -18.04
CA LYS A 179 -17.26 -17.15 -16.94
C LYS A 179 -16.00 -16.32 -17.10
N ALA A 180 -16.00 -15.14 -16.48
CA ALA A 180 -14.83 -14.26 -16.50
C ALA A 180 -13.62 -14.93 -15.81
N VAL A 181 -12.46 -14.82 -16.45
CA VAL A 181 -11.15 -15.22 -15.92
C VAL A 181 -10.22 -14.02 -16.04
N ILE A 182 -9.49 -13.73 -14.98
CA ILE A 182 -8.53 -12.63 -14.93
C ILE A 182 -7.21 -13.16 -14.35
N ALA A 183 -6.09 -12.70 -14.86
CA ALA A 183 -4.76 -13.05 -14.35
C ALA A 183 -3.77 -11.91 -14.57
N HIS A 184 -2.78 -11.86 -13.69
CA HIS A 184 -1.71 -10.87 -13.68
C HIS A 184 -0.36 -11.53 -13.39
N ASN A 185 0.68 -11.08 -14.08
CA ASN A 185 2.08 -11.31 -13.72
C ASN A 185 2.67 -9.95 -13.33
N ASN A 186 2.87 -9.73 -12.05
CA ASN A 186 3.58 -8.58 -11.54
C ASN A 186 5.09 -8.80 -11.63
N TRP A 187 5.80 -7.85 -12.23
CA TRP A 187 7.25 -7.83 -12.30
C TRP A 187 7.75 -6.61 -11.52
N THR A 188 8.37 -6.87 -10.41
CA THR A 188 8.94 -5.85 -9.54
C THR A 188 10.35 -6.20 -9.11
N GLY A 189 11.04 -5.27 -8.43
CA GLY A 189 12.33 -5.51 -7.81
C GLY A 189 12.25 -6.58 -6.71
N TYR A 190 13.38 -7.26 -6.43
CA TYR A 190 13.41 -8.25 -5.36
C TYR A 190 13.12 -7.64 -3.99
N LEU A 191 13.52 -6.39 -3.77
CA LEU A 191 13.30 -5.70 -2.50
C LEU A 191 11.81 -5.48 -2.22
N ASP A 192 11.03 -5.08 -3.22
CA ASP A 192 9.59 -4.94 -3.10
C ASP A 192 8.89 -6.30 -3.09
N GLY A 193 9.24 -7.17 -4.05
CA GLY A 193 8.60 -8.47 -4.21
C GLY A 193 8.70 -9.38 -2.99
N GLU A 194 9.77 -9.30 -2.21
CA GLU A 194 9.91 -10.02 -0.93
C GLU A 194 8.93 -9.54 0.14
N ARG A 195 8.34 -8.35 -0.04
CA ARG A 195 7.40 -7.71 0.91
C ARG A 195 5.95 -7.73 0.44
N TRP A 196 5.73 -8.02 -0.82
CA TRP A 196 4.39 -8.16 -1.41
C TRP A 196 3.75 -9.51 -1.04
N THR A 197 3.61 -9.74 0.24
CA THR A 197 3.26 -11.05 0.79
C THR A 197 2.06 -11.01 1.74
N ILE A 198 1.37 -9.87 1.80
CA ILE A 198 0.20 -9.73 2.64
C ILE A 198 -1.07 -9.97 1.83
N ILE A 199 -1.95 -10.84 2.34
CA ILE A 199 -3.31 -10.99 1.85
C ILE A 199 -4.23 -10.28 2.83
N TYR A 200 -4.86 -9.20 2.38
CA TYR A 200 -5.80 -8.40 3.15
C TYR A 200 -7.23 -8.84 2.87
N ASP A 201 -7.97 -9.19 3.92
CA ASP A 201 -9.42 -9.37 3.92
C ASP A 201 -10.03 -8.21 4.73
N ILE A 202 -10.57 -7.22 4.06
CA ILE A 202 -11.02 -5.98 4.69
C ILE A 202 -12.55 -5.91 4.64
N THR A 203 -13.17 -5.75 5.82
CA THR A 203 -14.62 -5.52 5.97
C THR A 203 -14.87 -4.11 6.53
N PRO A 204 -14.94 -3.08 5.66
CA PRO A 204 -15.15 -1.71 6.11
C PRO A 204 -16.58 -1.49 6.62
N ALA A 205 -16.75 -0.54 7.55
CA ALA A 205 -18.08 -0.13 8.05
C ALA A 205 -18.98 0.42 6.94
N ARG A 206 -18.39 0.91 5.84
CA ARG A 206 -19.11 1.39 4.65
C ARG A 206 -18.46 0.81 3.39
N GLY A 207 -19.25 0.58 2.36
CA GLY A 207 -18.77 0.04 1.08
C GLY A 207 -18.74 -1.49 1.05
N LYS A 208 -17.89 -2.03 0.22
CA LYS A 208 -17.77 -3.46 -0.07
C LYS A 208 -16.64 -4.10 0.73
N ARG A 209 -16.84 -5.33 1.20
CA ARG A 209 -15.73 -6.17 1.65
C ARG A 209 -14.79 -6.40 0.49
N MET A 210 -13.49 -6.41 0.75
CA MET A 210 -12.45 -6.56 -0.26
C MET A 210 -11.47 -7.65 0.16
N LEU A 211 -10.98 -8.38 -0.84
CA LEU A 211 -9.81 -9.25 -0.74
C LEU A 211 -8.76 -8.72 -1.70
N MET A 212 -7.57 -8.42 -1.21
CA MET A 212 -6.46 -7.91 -2.02
C MET A 212 -5.13 -8.46 -1.48
N ASP A 213 -4.10 -8.48 -2.30
CA ASP A 213 -2.73 -8.58 -1.82
C ASP A 213 -2.14 -7.17 -1.63
N GLY A 214 -0.93 -7.08 -1.10
CA GLY A 214 -0.28 -5.79 -0.96
C GLY A 214 0.95 -5.80 -0.07
N LEU A 215 1.57 -4.63 0.00
CA LEU A 215 2.66 -4.33 0.93
C LEU A 215 2.14 -4.10 2.36
N PRO A 216 2.93 -4.37 3.40
CA PRO A 216 2.58 -3.98 4.76
C PRO A 216 2.39 -2.46 4.91
N GLY A 217 1.29 -2.02 5.54
CA GLY A 217 1.04 -0.62 5.84
C GLY A 217 0.45 0.22 4.70
N VAL A 218 0.06 -0.40 3.59
CA VAL A 218 -0.67 0.28 2.52
C VAL A 218 -2.17 0.11 2.67
N ILE A 219 -2.94 1.05 2.10
CA ILE A 219 -4.42 1.00 2.07
C ILE A 219 -4.96 0.46 0.73
N HIS A 220 -4.14 0.40 -0.29
CA HIS A 220 -4.44 -0.15 -1.62
C HIS A 220 -3.61 -1.42 -1.89
N SER A 221 -3.82 -2.08 -3.01
CA SER A 221 -3.07 -3.30 -3.32
C SER A 221 -1.61 -3.02 -3.68
N ALA A 222 -1.31 -1.88 -4.23
CA ALA A 222 -0.02 -1.46 -4.79
C ALA A 222 0.37 -2.16 -6.11
N ASP A 223 0.01 -3.42 -6.35
CA ASP A 223 0.03 -4.09 -7.65
C ASP A 223 -1.37 -4.23 -8.26
N ASP A 224 -2.33 -3.62 -7.57
CA ASP A 224 -3.69 -3.43 -8.02
C ASP A 224 -4.47 -4.71 -8.34
N PHE A 225 -4.26 -5.73 -7.51
CA PHE A 225 -5.07 -6.93 -7.51
C PHE A 225 -6.09 -6.90 -6.38
N VAL A 226 -7.37 -6.72 -6.73
CA VAL A 226 -8.47 -6.65 -5.75
C VAL A 226 -9.70 -7.37 -6.28
N THR A 227 -10.40 -8.06 -5.37
CA THR A 227 -11.78 -8.53 -5.59
C THR A 227 -12.67 -7.99 -4.48
N ASN A 228 -13.83 -7.40 -4.84
CA ASN A 228 -14.79 -6.92 -3.86
C ASN A 228 -16.09 -7.74 -3.83
N SER A 229 -16.88 -7.56 -2.76
CA SER A 229 -18.12 -8.33 -2.55
C SER A 229 -19.27 -7.97 -3.52
N ALA A 230 -19.11 -6.96 -4.37
CA ALA A 230 -20.01 -6.70 -5.50
C ALA A 230 -19.64 -7.52 -6.75
N GLY A 231 -18.55 -8.30 -6.70
CA GLY A 231 -18.09 -9.12 -7.81
C GLY A 231 -17.24 -8.35 -8.82
N ILE A 232 -16.67 -7.22 -8.44
CA ILE A 232 -15.68 -6.50 -9.25
C ILE A 232 -14.30 -7.02 -8.88
N THR A 233 -13.60 -7.55 -9.88
CA THR A 233 -12.20 -7.98 -9.77
C THR A 233 -11.36 -7.17 -10.74
N ILE A 234 -10.24 -6.66 -10.27
CA ILE A 234 -9.35 -5.79 -11.04
C ILE A 234 -7.93 -6.31 -11.03
N THR A 235 -7.19 -5.94 -12.05
CA THR A 235 -5.73 -5.94 -12.09
C THR A 235 -5.26 -4.87 -13.08
N GLU A 236 -3.97 -4.59 -13.10
CA GLU A 236 -3.43 -3.52 -13.94
C GLU A 236 -2.21 -3.98 -14.77
N ALA A 237 -1.77 -3.11 -15.66
CA ALA A 237 -0.44 -3.10 -16.23
C ALA A 237 -0.02 -1.63 -16.41
N THR A 238 1.06 -1.23 -15.76
CA THR A 238 1.58 0.15 -15.78
C THR A 238 1.84 0.63 -17.18
N ILE A 239 1.41 1.85 -17.54
CA ILE A 239 1.70 2.47 -18.82
C ILE A 239 3.11 3.05 -18.81
N GLY A 240 4.00 2.38 -19.53
CA GLY A 240 5.39 2.77 -19.67
C GLY A 240 5.61 4.10 -20.37
N HIS A 241 6.71 4.78 -20.04
CA HIS A 241 7.09 6.06 -20.63
C HIS A 241 6.07 7.19 -20.43
N PHE A 242 5.11 7.01 -19.55
CA PHE A 242 4.11 8.03 -19.26
C PHE A 242 4.73 9.28 -18.63
N SER A 243 4.20 10.44 -18.98
CA SER A 243 4.66 11.74 -18.53
C SER A 243 3.48 12.69 -18.31
N GLY A 244 2.90 12.62 -17.16
CA GLY A 244 1.84 13.53 -16.73
C GLY A 244 1.71 13.49 -15.22
N TYR A 245 1.47 14.65 -14.59
CA TYR A 245 1.21 14.71 -13.15
C TYR A 245 0.52 16.03 -12.81
N ASP A 246 -0.59 15.95 -12.08
CA ASP A 246 -1.31 17.09 -11.51
C ASP A 246 -1.18 17.06 -9.97
N PRO A 247 -0.36 17.92 -9.37
CA PRO A 247 -0.17 17.96 -7.92
C PRO A 247 -1.39 18.48 -7.14
N ALA A 248 -2.41 19.02 -7.83
CA ALA A 248 -3.63 19.54 -7.23
C ALA A 248 -4.80 18.54 -7.27
N ALA A 249 -4.55 17.31 -7.75
CA ALA A 249 -5.56 16.27 -7.87
C ALA A 249 -5.39 15.16 -6.81
N ILE A 250 -6.28 14.16 -6.82
CA ILE A 250 -6.34 13.10 -5.79
C ILE A 250 -5.24 12.07 -6.09
N PRO A 251 -4.40 11.70 -5.08
CA PRO A 251 -3.40 10.66 -5.24
C PRO A 251 -4.01 9.33 -5.73
N GLU A 252 -3.25 8.60 -6.54
CA GLU A 252 -3.73 7.34 -7.14
C GLU A 252 -4.10 6.31 -6.08
N PHE A 253 -3.27 6.09 -5.07
CA PHE A 253 -3.53 5.11 -4.01
C PHE A 253 -4.86 5.34 -3.28
N VAL A 254 -5.32 6.59 -3.18
CA VAL A 254 -6.65 6.95 -2.62
C VAL A 254 -7.76 6.58 -3.60
N ARG A 255 -7.59 6.88 -4.89
CA ARG A 255 -8.57 6.56 -5.94
C ARG A 255 -8.72 5.05 -6.12
N ALA A 256 -7.60 4.31 -6.14
CA ALA A 256 -7.59 2.84 -6.21
C ALA A 256 -8.30 2.23 -4.99
N ARG A 257 -7.98 2.69 -3.77
CA ARG A 257 -8.65 2.27 -2.53
C ARG A 257 -10.15 2.53 -2.58
N LYS A 258 -10.55 3.71 -3.03
CA LYS A 258 -11.96 4.11 -3.17
C LYS A 258 -12.67 3.29 -4.23
N ALA A 259 -12.05 3.05 -5.37
CA ALA A 259 -12.61 2.24 -6.45
C ALA A 259 -12.80 0.78 -6.00
N ALA A 260 -11.83 0.19 -5.32
CA ALA A 260 -11.96 -1.15 -4.74
C ALA A 260 -13.13 -1.25 -3.76
N GLN A 261 -13.30 -0.25 -2.89
CA GLN A 261 -14.32 -0.24 -1.83
C GLN A 261 -15.73 0.06 -2.32
N TYR A 262 -15.90 0.91 -3.32
CA TYR A 262 -17.22 1.46 -3.66
C TYR A 262 -17.76 1.02 -5.03
N SER A 263 -16.95 0.44 -5.92
CA SER A 263 -17.41 0.02 -7.24
C SER A 263 -18.42 -1.14 -7.14
N ALA A 264 -19.52 -1.04 -7.87
CA ALA A 264 -20.51 -2.09 -8.06
C ALA A 264 -20.69 -2.45 -9.55
N SER A 265 -19.91 -1.83 -10.43
CA SER A 265 -19.86 -2.06 -11.87
C SER A 265 -18.50 -1.61 -12.43
N ILE A 266 -18.21 -2.02 -13.67
CA ILE A 266 -17.04 -1.52 -14.41
C ILE A 266 -17.11 0.00 -14.62
N ASP A 267 -18.31 0.52 -14.89
CA ASP A 267 -18.52 1.96 -15.05
C ASP A 267 -18.28 2.75 -13.76
N ASP A 268 -18.67 2.20 -12.59
CA ASP A 268 -18.38 2.81 -11.29
C ASP A 268 -16.87 2.88 -11.04
N PHE A 269 -16.16 1.78 -11.30
CA PHE A 269 -14.71 1.73 -11.17
C PHE A 269 -14.05 2.81 -12.03
N ALA A 270 -14.38 2.84 -13.32
CA ALA A 270 -13.83 3.82 -14.26
C ALA A 270 -14.15 5.27 -13.84
N ARG A 271 -15.37 5.53 -13.38
CA ARG A 271 -15.78 6.86 -12.90
C ARG A 271 -14.96 7.30 -11.69
N ILE A 272 -14.78 6.42 -10.70
CA ILE A 272 -14.01 6.73 -9.49
C ILE A 272 -12.55 6.97 -9.82
N MET A 273 -11.94 6.12 -10.65
CA MET A 273 -10.53 6.27 -11.05
C MET A 273 -10.26 7.54 -11.86
N LYS A 274 -11.25 8.02 -12.61
CA LYS A 274 -11.16 9.28 -13.40
C LYS A 274 -11.37 10.52 -12.55
N ASP A 275 -12.15 10.43 -11.47
CA ASP A 275 -12.50 11.58 -10.64
C ASP A 275 -11.28 12.10 -9.88
N GLY A 276 -10.89 13.34 -10.16
CA GLY A 276 -9.71 13.94 -9.57
C GLY A 276 -8.38 13.23 -9.92
N ASN A 277 -8.28 12.60 -11.08
CA ASN A 277 -7.10 11.86 -11.51
C ASN A 277 -5.86 12.76 -11.57
N ASN A 278 -4.82 12.40 -10.82
CA ASN A 278 -3.56 13.14 -10.76
C ASN A 278 -2.51 12.69 -11.81
N GLY A 279 -2.79 11.62 -12.56
CA GLY A 279 -1.84 11.03 -13.51
C GLY A 279 -0.69 10.25 -12.86
N GLY A 280 -0.60 10.25 -11.54
CA GLY A 280 0.32 9.37 -10.82
C GLY A 280 -0.09 7.91 -11.05
N TYR A 281 0.88 7.06 -11.38
CA TYR A 281 0.71 5.65 -11.69
C TYR A 281 -0.35 5.40 -12.77
N ALA A 282 -0.05 5.86 -14.00
CA ALA A 282 -0.92 5.67 -15.15
C ALA A 282 -0.95 4.20 -15.57
N ASN A 283 -2.15 3.62 -15.72
CA ASN A 283 -2.34 2.17 -15.90
C ASN A 283 -3.32 1.80 -16.99
N THR A 284 -3.13 0.61 -17.55
CA THR A 284 -4.15 -0.17 -18.25
C THR A 284 -4.82 -1.10 -17.24
N TRP A 285 -5.98 -0.70 -16.75
CA TRP A 285 -6.79 -1.49 -15.80
C TRP A 285 -7.59 -2.54 -16.55
N LEU A 286 -7.47 -3.80 -16.15
CA LEU A 286 -8.33 -4.89 -16.57
C LEU A 286 -9.33 -5.22 -15.46
N ILE A 287 -10.62 -5.29 -15.82
CA ILE A 287 -11.71 -5.35 -14.86
C ILE A 287 -12.64 -6.49 -15.26
N ALA A 288 -13.06 -7.29 -14.30
CA ALA A 288 -14.12 -8.29 -14.48
C ALA A 288 -15.29 -7.97 -13.53
N ASP A 289 -16.50 -7.87 -14.06
CA ASP A 289 -17.75 -7.95 -13.31
C ASP A 289 -18.26 -9.39 -13.38
N ILE A 290 -17.99 -10.19 -12.36
CA ILE A 290 -18.34 -11.62 -12.35
C ILE A 290 -19.85 -11.84 -12.25
N ASN A 291 -20.62 -10.90 -11.74
CA ASN A 291 -22.06 -11.01 -11.63
C ASN A 291 -22.78 -10.73 -12.95
N ARG A 292 -22.22 -9.82 -13.79
CA ARG A 292 -22.74 -9.51 -15.13
C ARG A 292 -22.05 -10.29 -16.23
N ASN A 293 -21.00 -11.02 -15.90
CA ASN A 293 -20.09 -11.68 -16.84
C ASN A 293 -19.61 -10.72 -17.94
N GLU A 294 -19.26 -9.50 -17.51
CA GLU A 294 -18.73 -8.44 -18.36
C GLU A 294 -17.27 -8.18 -18.01
N ILE A 295 -16.45 -7.88 -19.00
CA ILE A 295 -15.05 -7.52 -18.83
C ILE A 295 -14.79 -6.12 -19.39
N GLY A 296 -13.82 -5.41 -18.80
CA GLY A 296 -13.45 -4.06 -19.20
C GLY A 296 -11.94 -3.88 -19.30
N ARG A 297 -11.54 -2.94 -20.16
CA ARG A 297 -10.20 -2.37 -20.22
C ARG A 297 -10.33 -0.85 -20.13
N LEU A 298 -9.74 -0.29 -19.07
CA LEU A 298 -9.64 1.15 -18.85
C LEU A 298 -8.18 1.56 -19.02
N GLU A 299 -7.84 2.26 -20.11
CA GLU A 299 -6.56 2.95 -20.22
C GLU A 299 -6.69 4.34 -19.62
N LEU A 300 -5.95 4.59 -18.56
CA LEU A 300 -6.04 5.78 -17.72
C LEU A 300 -4.74 6.58 -17.77
N GLY A 301 -4.62 7.50 -18.72
CA GLY A 301 -3.64 8.57 -18.70
C GLY A 301 -4.11 9.74 -17.81
N LEU A 302 -3.44 10.87 -17.85
CA LEU A 302 -3.89 12.07 -17.11
C LEU A 302 -5.11 12.71 -17.78
N THR A 303 -5.05 12.92 -19.10
CA THR A 303 -6.09 13.56 -19.93
C THR A 303 -6.80 12.57 -20.84
N ASN A 304 -6.04 11.64 -21.44
CA ASN A 304 -6.57 10.66 -22.37
C ASN A 304 -6.99 9.40 -21.63
N VAL A 305 -8.29 9.14 -21.63
CA VAL A 305 -8.89 8.00 -20.91
C VAL A 305 -9.86 7.27 -21.82
N THR A 306 -9.72 5.94 -21.92
CA THR A 306 -10.59 5.10 -22.75
C THR A 306 -11.08 3.90 -21.96
N LEU A 307 -12.40 3.66 -21.97
CA LEU A 307 -13.02 2.45 -21.41
C LEU A 307 -13.65 1.64 -22.54
N GLU A 308 -13.25 0.38 -22.65
CA GLU A 308 -13.87 -0.61 -23.52
C GLU A 308 -14.47 -1.76 -22.68
N LYS A 309 -15.59 -2.32 -23.12
CA LYS A 309 -16.26 -3.42 -22.43
C LYS A 309 -16.69 -4.52 -23.39
N LYS A 310 -16.71 -5.78 -22.92
CA LYS A 310 -17.14 -6.95 -23.68
C LYS A 310 -17.89 -7.92 -22.77
N THR A 311 -18.87 -8.63 -23.33
CA THR A 311 -19.54 -9.79 -22.71
C THR A 311 -19.11 -11.11 -23.36
N ASP A 312 -18.38 -11.04 -24.47
CA ASP A 312 -17.75 -12.17 -25.16
C ASP A 312 -16.43 -11.70 -25.79
N GLY A 313 -15.31 -12.28 -25.35
CA GLY A 313 -13.99 -11.88 -25.82
C GLY A 313 -12.94 -11.83 -24.72
N TYR A 314 -11.89 -11.09 -25.02
CA TYR A 314 -10.80 -10.88 -24.08
C TYR A 314 -10.20 -9.47 -24.24
N PHE A 315 -9.44 -9.03 -23.20
CA PHE A 315 -8.50 -7.95 -23.25
C PHE A 315 -7.15 -8.42 -22.68
N VAL A 316 -6.09 -7.80 -23.17
CA VAL A 316 -4.73 -7.96 -22.61
C VAL A 316 -4.23 -6.61 -22.12
N GLY A 317 -3.46 -6.62 -21.04
CA GLY A 317 -2.69 -5.50 -20.53
C GLY A 317 -1.20 -5.80 -20.67
N SER A 318 -0.46 -4.81 -21.10
CA SER A 318 0.99 -4.79 -21.11
C SER A 318 1.41 -3.35 -20.80
N ASN A 319 2.71 -3.09 -20.67
CA ASN A 319 3.16 -1.74 -20.37
C ASN A 319 3.07 -0.77 -21.58
N PHE A 320 2.19 -1.08 -22.54
CA PHE A 320 1.94 -0.29 -23.74
C PHE A 320 0.45 -0.03 -23.90
N PRO A 321 0.01 1.24 -23.86
CA PRO A 321 -1.38 1.57 -24.17
C PRO A 321 -1.65 1.40 -25.66
N ILE A 322 -2.90 1.22 -26.03
CA ILE A 322 -3.35 1.20 -27.42
C ILE A 322 -4.10 2.47 -27.82
N ASN A 323 -4.47 3.31 -26.87
CA ASN A 323 -5.09 4.60 -27.14
C ASN A 323 -4.08 5.52 -27.85
N GLU A 324 -4.35 5.82 -29.11
CA GLU A 324 -3.45 6.62 -29.97
C GLU A 324 -3.22 8.04 -29.43
N SER A 325 -4.24 8.68 -28.86
CA SER A 325 -4.11 10.02 -28.25
C SER A 325 -3.20 9.97 -27.01
N LEU A 326 -3.38 8.97 -26.16
CA LEU A 326 -2.52 8.78 -24.99
C LEU A 326 -1.06 8.56 -25.42
N ILE A 327 -0.82 7.68 -26.40
CA ILE A 327 0.52 7.42 -26.95
C ILE A 327 1.17 8.70 -27.49
N LYS A 328 0.42 9.48 -28.23
CA LYS A 328 0.92 10.69 -28.92
C LYS A 328 1.17 11.85 -27.97
N GLU A 329 0.30 12.03 -26.98
CA GLU A 329 0.24 13.25 -26.17
C GLU A 329 0.85 13.10 -24.77
N GLU A 330 0.86 11.88 -24.22
CA GLU A 330 1.24 11.65 -22.82
C GLU A 330 2.45 10.72 -22.64
N LEU A 331 2.99 10.10 -23.73
CA LEU A 331 4.22 9.33 -23.62
C LEU A 331 5.46 10.14 -24.05
N THR A 332 6.56 9.94 -23.34
CA THR A 332 7.86 10.57 -23.66
C THR A 332 8.59 9.92 -24.84
N SER A 333 8.28 8.67 -25.12
CA SER A 333 8.79 7.93 -26.28
C SER A 333 7.78 6.87 -26.68
N ILE A 334 7.71 6.58 -28.00
CA ILE A 334 6.91 5.49 -28.51
C ILE A 334 7.70 4.20 -28.31
N PRO A 335 7.15 3.22 -27.57
CA PRO A 335 7.81 1.95 -27.41
C PRO A 335 8.03 1.29 -28.78
N ARG A 336 9.25 0.79 -29.02
CA ARG A 336 9.51 0.00 -30.23
C ARG A 336 9.06 -1.43 -29.95
N ILE A 337 8.02 -1.86 -30.63
CA ILE A 337 7.59 -3.25 -30.69
C ILE A 337 8.62 -4.06 -31.45
#